data_3935d72de4d497c570c9ef5cb26b971e
#
_entry.id   3935d72de4d497c570c9ef5cb26b971e
#
_cell.length_a   1.000
_cell.length_b   1.000
_cell.length_c   1.000
_cell.angle_alpha   90.00
_cell.angle_beta   90.00
_cell.angle_gamma   90.00
#
_symmetry.space_group_name_H-M   'P 1'
#
loop_
_entity.id
_entity.type
_entity.pdbx_description
1 polymer ?
#
loop_
_entity_poly.entity_id
_entity_poly.type
_entity_poly.pdbx_seq_one_letter_code
_entity_poly.pdbx_strand_id
1 'polypeptide(L)'
;MTAAAHKPAVPIAAYLAPGRFVDSHHPAVQAFAHAHADAAMTPRDIGVKLYYAVRDGFRYDPYHFDMSEAGLKASQVVESGRGFCVPKATLLAAAARVLGVPARLGFADVRNHLTSPRLREMMNTDVFAYHGYTELLIDGRW
;
A
#
# COMPACT_ATOMS: atom_id res chain seq x y z
N MET A 1 -28.52 -28.78 -0.71
CA MET A 1 -28.12 -27.35 -0.86
C MET A 1 -27.35 -26.93 0.38
N THR A 2 -26.03 -26.92 0.32
CA THR A 2 -25.16 -26.46 1.40
C THR A 2 -25.17 -24.94 1.36
N ALA A 3 -25.72 -24.31 2.41
CA ALA A 3 -25.64 -22.88 2.61
C ALA A 3 -24.16 -22.49 2.65
N ALA A 4 -23.71 -21.66 1.72
CA ALA A 4 -22.38 -21.08 1.76
C ALA A 4 -22.26 -20.32 3.09
N ALA A 5 -21.34 -20.76 3.95
CA ALA A 5 -21.08 -20.10 5.21
C ALA A 5 -20.69 -18.65 4.91
N HIS A 6 -21.56 -17.72 5.30
CA HIS A 6 -21.33 -16.29 5.12
C HIS A 6 -20.17 -15.91 6.03
N LYS A 7 -18.99 -15.69 5.45
CA LYS A 7 -17.82 -15.21 6.19
C LYS A 7 -18.22 -13.87 6.81
N PRO A 8 -18.13 -13.70 8.13
CA PRO A 8 -18.52 -12.45 8.78
C PRO A 8 -17.74 -11.29 8.17
N ALA A 9 -18.45 -10.18 7.91
CA ALA A 9 -17.83 -8.98 7.38
C ALA A 9 -16.75 -8.50 8.37
N VAL A 10 -15.56 -8.22 7.85
CA VAL A 10 -14.46 -7.68 8.68
C VAL A 10 -14.86 -6.28 9.14
N PRO A 11 -14.84 -5.99 10.45
CA PRO A 11 -15.23 -4.66 10.95
C PRO A 11 -14.26 -3.58 10.46
N ILE A 12 -14.78 -2.37 10.20
CA ILE A 12 -13.98 -1.23 9.71
C ILE A 12 -12.78 -0.92 10.62
N ALA A 13 -12.92 -1.12 11.92
CA ALA A 13 -11.81 -0.94 12.89
C ALA A 13 -10.56 -1.76 12.53
N ALA A 14 -10.71 -2.94 11.92
CA ALA A 14 -9.59 -3.75 11.50
C ALA A 14 -8.78 -3.10 10.35
N TYR A 15 -9.41 -2.25 9.55
CA TYR A 15 -8.77 -1.52 8.46
C TYR A 15 -8.14 -0.19 8.92
N LEU A 16 -8.28 0.15 10.19
CA LEU A 16 -7.64 1.30 10.85
C LEU A 16 -6.50 0.85 11.79
N ALA A 17 -6.55 -0.39 12.25
CA ALA A 17 -5.56 -0.93 13.17
C ALA A 17 -4.20 -1.15 12.51
N PRO A 18 -3.09 -1.05 13.26
CA PRO A 18 -1.79 -1.51 12.79
C PRO A 18 -1.82 -2.99 12.44
N GLY A 19 -1.03 -3.38 11.46
CA GLY A 19 -0.84 -4.76 11.05
C GLY A 19 0.64 -5.13 10.99
N ARG A 20 0.91 -6.40 10.75
CA ARG A 20 2.29 -6.93 10.71
C ARG A 20 3.16 -6.23 9.66
N PHE A 21 2.61 -5.97 8.47
CA PHE A 21 3.29 -5.28 7.37
C PHE A 21 2.82 -3.82 7.25
N VAL A 22 1.55 -3.58 7.51
CA VAL A 22 0.95 -2.24 7.58
C VAL A 22 1.20 -1.68 8.99
N ASP A 23 2.48 -1.46 9.31
CA ASP A 23 2.96 -1.07 10.63
C ASP A 23 2.76 0.44 10.91
N SER A 24 1.49 0.86 10.85
CA SER A 24 1.06 2.26 11.03
C SER A 24 1.42 2.86 12.41
N HIS A 25 1.73 2.02 13.39
CA HIS A 25 2.22 2.45 14.70
C HIS A 25 3.72 2.83 14.71
N HIS A 26 4.46 2.50 13.64
CA HIS A 26 5.89 2.79 13.56
C HIS A 26 6.13 4.31 13.48
N PRO A 27 7.06 4.88 14.30
CA PRO A 27 7.27 6.33 14.37
C PRO A 27 7.60 6.98 13.02
N ALA A 28 8.39 6.31 12.17
CA ALA A 28 8.74 6.82 10.85
C ALA A 28 7.50 6.93 9.93
N VAL A 29 6.57 5.96 10.01
CA VAL A 29 5.32 6.00 9.23
C VAL A 29 4.40 7.11 9.73
N GLN A 30 4.29 7.28 11.03
CA GLN A 30 3.51 8.38 11.63
C GLN A 30 4.06 9.74 11.23
N ALA A 31 5.37 9.93 11.34
CA ALA A 31 6.03 11.17 10.92
C ALA A 31 5.82 11.46 9.43
N PHE A 32 5.94 10.45 8.58
CA PHE A 32 5.67 10.57 7.15
C PHE A 32 4.22 10.99 6.88
N ALA A 33 3.25 10.32 7.49
CA ALA A 33 1.83 10.62 7.28
C ALA A 33 1.49 12.06 7.67
N HIS A 34 1.90 12.49 8.86
CA HIS A 34 1.65 13.85 9.35
C HIS A 34 2.43 14.95 8.62
N ALA A 35 3.56 14.62 7.99
CA ALA A 35 4.29 15.57 7.16
C ALA A 35 3.57 15.89 5.84
N HIS A 36 2.70 15.00 5.36
CA HIS A 36 2.08 15.14 4.04
C HIS A 36 0.58 15.45 4.07
N ALA A 37 -0.13 15.10 5.16
CA ALA A 37 -1.55 15.38 5.29
C ALA A 37 -1.94 15.57 6.76
N ASP A 38 -3.15 16.11 6.97
CA ASP A 38 -3.73 16.37 8.28
C ASP A 38 -5.01 15.52 8.44
N ALA A 39 -5.20 14.92 9.61
CA ALA A 39 -6.39 14.14 9.93
C ALA A 39 -7.71 14.94 9.89
N ALA A 40 -7.64 16.27 9.95
CA ALA A 40 -8.79 17.17 9.80
C ALA A 40 -9.25 17.33 8.33
N MET A 41 -8.45 16.90 7.36
CA MET A 41 -8.81 16.92 5.93
C MET A 41 -9.87 15.85 5.62
N THR A 42 -10.55 16.01 4.48
CA THR A 42 -11.45 14.96 4.00
C THR A 42 -10.68 13.66 3.69
N PRO A 43 -11.28 12.48 3.84
CA PRO A 43 -10.64 11.21 3.47
C PRO A 43 -10.10 11.20 2.04
N ARG A 44 -10.81 11.85 1.12
CA ARG A 44 -10.38 11.99 -0.28
C ARG A 44 -9.11 12.81 -0.39
N ASP A 45 -9.03 13.96 0.27
CA ASP A 45 -7.86 14.84 0.22
C ASP A 45 -6.64 14.19 0.87
N ILE A 46 -6.84 13.48 1.98
CA ILE A 46 -5.81 12.65 2.61
C ILE A 46 -5.30 11.62 1.61
N GLY A 47 -6.19 10.87 0.99
CA GLY A 47 -5.84 9.84 0.01
C GLY A 47 -5.03 10.38 -1.17
N VAL A 48 -5.46 11.51 -1.74
CA VAL A 48 -4.76 12.16 -2.86
C VAL A 48 -3.37 12.63 -2.46
N LYS A 49 -3.24 13.32 -1.33
CA LYS A 49 -1.94 13.82 -0.84
C LYS A 49 -0.97 12.68 -0.54
N LEU A 50 -1.41 11.66 0.17
CA LEU A 50 -0.59 10.49 0.47
C LEU A 50 -0.21 9.70 -0.77
N TYR A 51 -1.13 9.56 -1.73
CA TYR A 51 -0.84 8.90 -3.01
C TYR A 51 0.34 9.57 -3.72
N TYR A 52 0.29 10.88 -3.89
CA TYR A 52 1.38 11.62 -4.54
C TYR A 52 2.67 11.55 -3.72
N ALA A 53 2.59 11.67 -2.40
CA ALA A 53 3.76 11.56 -1.53
C ALA A 53 4.45 10.20 -1.65
N VAL A 54 3.69 9.10 -1.67
CA VAL A 54 4.25 7.75 -1.83
C VAL A 54 4.75 7.52 -3.26
N ARG A 55 3.99 7.95 -4.27
CA ARG A 55 4.36 7.77 -5.68
C ARG A 55 5.68 8.46 -6.00
N ASP A 56 5.81 9.73 -5.61
CA ASP A 56 6.89 10.60 -6.05
C ASP A 56 8.04 10.68 -5.04
N GLY A 57 7.76 10.45 -3.76
CA GLY A 57 8.74 10.55 -2.68
C GLY A 57 9.66 9.34 -2.52
N PHE A 58 9.29 8.20 -3.10
CA PHE A 58 10.04 6.94 -2.95
C PHE A 58 10.29 6.31 -4.32
N ARG A 59 11.58 5.99 -4.55
CA ARG A 59 11.99 5.36 -5.81
C ARG A 59 11.30 4.00 -5.98
N TYR A 60 10.69 3.77 -7.15
CA TYR A 60 10.25 2.44 -7.54
C TYR A 60 11.47 1.61 -7.98
N ASP A 61 11.73 0.53 -7.26
CA ASP A 61 12.88 -0.33 -7.50
C ASP A 61 12.47 -1.79 -7.66
N PRO A 62 12.24 -2.24 -8.90
CA PRO A 62 11.85 -3.61 -9.16
C PRO A 62 13.03 -4.59 -9.17
N TYR A 63 14.25 -4.11 -8.96
CA TYR A 63 15.47 -4.93 -9.00
C TYR A 63 15.96 -5.36 -7.61
N HIS A 64 15.50 -4.68 -6.55
CA HIS A 64 15.78 -5.03 -5.17
C HIS A 64 14.52 -5.62 -4.52
N PHE A 65 14.29 -6.90 -4.77
CA PHE A 65 13.16 -7.66 -4.25
C PHE A 65 13.52 -8.25 -2.88
N ASP A 66 13.19 -7.55 -1.82
CA ASP A 66 13.25 -8.09 -0.48
C ASP A 66 11.86 -8.58 -0.06
N MET A 67 11.65 -9.90 -0.13
CA MET A 67 10.40 -10.57 0.26
C MET A 67 10.41 -11.01 1.72
N SER A 68 11.43 -10.63 2.50
CA SER A 68 11.43 -10.86 3.94
C SER A 68 10.32 -10.07 4.63
N GLU A 69 9.96 -10.47 5.84
CA GLU A 69 8.99 -9.72 6.63
C GLU A 69 9.40 -8.25 6.80
N ALA A 70 10.68 -8.00 7.05
CA ALA A 70 11.21 -6.64 7.19
C ALA A 70 11.08 -5.84 5.89
N GLY A 71 11.44 -6.44 4.75
CA GLY A 71 11.42 -5.79 3.44
C GLY A 71 10.02 -5.39 2.95
N LEU A 72 8.97 -6.05 3.46
CA LEU A 72 7.58 -5.78 3.08
C LEU A 72 6.87 -4.76 3.99
N LYS A 73 7.51 -4.31 5.08
CA LYS A 73 6.91 -3.34 6.00
C LYS A 73 6.85 -1.93 5.41
N ALA A 74 5.82 -1.18 5.82
CA ALA A 74 5.67 0.23 5.46
C ALA A 74 6.86 1.07 5.95
N SER A 75 7.32 0.86 7.18
CA SER A 75 8.47 1.55 7.77
C SER A 75 9.74 1.38 6.95
N GLN A 76 9.98 0.20 6.38
CA GLN A 76 11.15 -0.08 5.56
C GLN A 76 11.24 0.83 4.32
N VAL A 77 10.09 1.15 3.69
CA VAL A 77 10.07 2.07 2.55
C VAL A 77 10.49 3.47 2.98
N VAL A 78 10.00 3.95 4.13
CA VAL A 78 10.38 5.27 4.67
C VAL A 78 11.87 5.33 4.95
N GLU A 79 12.42 4.30 5.56
CA GLU A 79 13.83 4.24 5.95
C GLU A 79 14.79 4.08 4.77
N SER A 80 14.41 3.26 3.78
CA SER A 80 15.26 2.98 2.60
C SER A 80 15.09 3.96 1.45
N GLY A 81 13.99 4.72 1.42
CA GLY A 81 13.66 5.65 0.33
C GLY A 81 13.21 4.98 -0.97
N ARG A 82 12.97 3.67 -0.97
CA ARG A 82 12.61 2.89 -2.16
C ARG A 82 11.71 1.71 -1.84
N GLY A 83 11.06 1.18 -2.86
CA GLY A 83 10.26 -0.03 -2.77
C GLY A 83 9.66 -0.41 -4.12
N PHE A 84 9.26 -1.66 -4.25
CA PHE A 84 8.45 -2.11 -5.38
C PHE A 84 6.94 -2.00 -5.07
N CYS A 85 6.07 -2.60 -5.86
CA CYS A 85 4.62 -2.39 -5.75
C CYS A 85 4.06 -2.71 -4.35
N VAL A 86 4.42 -3.85 -3.77
CA VAL A 86 3.85 -4.30 -2.49
C VAL A 86 4.26 -3.39 -1.32
N PRO A 87 5.55 -3.15 -1.01
CA PRO A 87 5.90 -2.29 0.12
C PRO A 87 5.45 -0.83 -0.08
N LYS A 88 5.43 -0.29 -1.30
CA LYS A 88 4.86 1.05 -1.54
C LYS A 88 3.35 1.08 -1.30
N ALA A 89 2.61 0.05 -1.70
CA ALA A 89 1.19 -0.08 -1.37
C ALA A 89 0.98 -0.21 0.15
N THR A 90 1.84 -0.95 0.83
CA THR A 90 1.82 -1.09 2.29
C THR A 90 2.04 0.24 3.00
N LEU A 91 2.97 1.07 2.51
CA LEU A 91 3.20 2.42 3.06
C LEU A 91 1.98 3.32 2.88
N LEU A 92 1.36 3.33 1.70
CA LEU A 92 0.15 4.12 1.46
C LEU A 92 -0.98 3.70 2.41
N ALA A 93 -1.20 2.39 2.57
CA ALA A 93 -2.20 1.88 3.50
C ALA A 93 -1.88 2.26 4.95
N ALA A 94 -0.63 2.15 5.38
CA ALA A 94 -0.21 2.48 6.74
C ALA A 94 -0.38 3.98 7.03
N ALA A 95 0.06 4.85 6.14
CA ALA A 95 -0.08 6.30 6.28
C ALA A 95 -1.56 6.75 6.30
N ALA A 96 -2.40 6.12 5.49
CA ALA A 96 -3.85 6.38 5.49
C ALA A 96 -4.48 6.00 6.84
N ARG A 97 -4.12 4.84 7.41
CA ARG A 97 -4.58 4.41 8.73
C ARG A 97 -4.16 5.35 9.86
N VAL A 98 -2.95 5.90 9.80
CA VAL A 98 -2.48 6.91 10.76
C VAL A 98 -3.42 8.11 10.80
N LEU A 99 -3.94 8.53 9.66
CA LEU A 99 -4.82 9.70 9.52
C LEU A 99 -6.31 9.37 9.57
N GLY A 100 -6.67 8.16 10.00
CA GLY A 100 -8.05 7.75 10.20
C GLY A 100 -8.79 7.33 8.93
N VAL A 101 -8.10 7.10 7.83
CA VAL A 101 -8.71 6.58 6.59
C VAL A 101 -8.56 5.04 6.55
N PRO A 102 -9.65 4.28 6.58
CA PRO A 102 -9.58 2.82 6.49
C PRO A 102 -8.90 2.41 5.17
N ALA A 103 -7.95 1.50 5.27
CA ALA A 103 -7.14 1.07 4.13
C ALA A 103 -6.87 -0.42 4.17
N ARG A 104 -6.77 -1.04 3.00
CA ARG A 104 -6.40 -2.44 2.83
C ARG A 104 -5.53 -2.65 1.61
N LEU A 105 -4.83 -3.77 1.56
CA LEU A 105 -4.07 -4.19 0.39
C LEU A 105 -4.93 -5.02 -0.53
N GLY A 106 -4.71 -4.86 -1.83
CA GLY A 106 -5.24 -5.72 -2.87
C GLY A 106 -4.12 -6.23 -3.75
N PHE A 107 -4.40 -7.30 -4.48
CA PHE A 107 -3.46 -7.92 -5.43
C PHE A 107 -4.19 -8.25 -6.71
N ALA A 108 -3.56 -7.97 -7.84
CA ALA A 108 -4.11 -8.27 -9.16
C ALA A 108 -2.99 -8.64 -10.14
N ASP A 109 -3.32 -9.43 -11.13
CA ASP A 109 -2.45 -9.63 -12.28
C ASP A 109 -2.65 -8.47 -13.23
N VAL A 110 -1.58 -7.72 -13.50
CA VAL A 110 -1.64 -6.53 -14.36
C VAL A 110 -0.67 -6.65 -15.53
N ARG A 111 -1.12 -6.24 -16.71
CA ARG A 111 -0.24 -6.09 -17.87
C ARG A 111 0.36 -4.69 -17.87
N ASN A 112 1.68 -4.62 -17.79
CA ASN A 112 2.39 -3.34 -17.78
C ASN A 112 2.89 -2.99 -19.18
N HIS A 113 2.24 -2.03 -19.83
CA HIS A 113 2.60 -1.56 -21.16
C HIS A 113 3.86 -0.69 -21.18
N LEU A 114 4.29 -0.19 -20.03
CA LEU A 114 5.45 0.70 -19.86
C LEU A 114 6.68 -0.02 -19.29
N THR A 115 6.66 -1.35 -19.26
CA THR A 115 7.79 -2.15 -18.76
C THR A 115 9.04 -1.89 -19.60
N SER A 116 10.18 -1.61 -18.92
CA SER A 116 11.46 -1.47 -19.61
C SER A 116 11.86 -2.78 -20.32
N PRO A 117 12.59 -2.71 -21.44
CA PRO A 117 13.06 -3.90 -22.13
C PRO A 117 13.84 -4.85 -21.22
N ARG A 118 14.72 -4.30 -20.37
CA ARG A 118 15.51 -5.06 -19.39
C ARG A 118 14.62 -5.83 -18.41
N LEU A 119 13.57 -5.19 -17.87
CA LEU A 119 12.68 -5.85 -16.92
C LEU A 119 11.83 -6.93 -17.62
N ARG A 120 11.40 -6.69 -18.84
CA ARG A 120 10.66 -7.66 -19.65
C ARG A 120 11.50 -8.90 -19.97
N GLU A 121 12.75 -8.74 -20.34
CA GLU A 121 13.69 -9.85 -20.54
C GLU A 121 13.90 -10.65 -19.26
N MET A 122 14.13 -9.98 -18.13
CA MET A 122 14.34 -10.62 -16.84
C MET A 122 13.12 -11.41 -16.37
N MET A 123 11.92 -10.90 -16.61
CA MET A 123 10.65 -11.55 -16.23
C MET A 123 10.15 -12.54 -17.27
N ASN A 124 10.59 -12.43 -18.51
CA ASN A 124 10.07 -13.17 -19.67
C ASN A 124 8.56 -13.04 -19.88
N THR A 125 7.96 -11.94 -19.42
CA THR A 125 6.54 -11.64 -19.55
C THR A 125 6.29 -10.15 -19.33
N ASP A 126 5.16 -9.64 -19.82
CA ASP A 126 4.64 -8.30 -19.53
C ASP A 126 3.53 -8.32 -18.47
N VAL A 127 3.20 -9.53 -17.95
CA VAL A 127 2.20 -9.71 -16.90
C VAL A 127 2.90 -9.75 -15.53
N PHE A 128 2.51 -8.81 -14.67
CA PHE A 128 2.92 -8.73 -13.28
C PHE A 128 1.88 -9.45 -12.43
N ALA A 129 2.16 -10.70 -12.08
CA ALA A 129 1.32 -11.48 -11.18
C ALA A 129 1.40 -10.90 -9.75
N TYR A 130 0.28 -10.90 -9.05
CA TYR A 130 0.16 -10.41 -7.67
C TYR A 130 0.67 -8.97 -7.50
N HIS A 131 0.46 -8.09 -8.47
CA HIS A 131 0.79 -6.68 -8.32
C HIS A 131 0.02 -6.08 -7.16
N GLY A 132 0.76 -5.57 -6.15
CA GLY A 132 0.17 -5.00 -4.95
C GLY A 132 -0.35 -3.59 -5.19
N TYR A 133 -1.55 -3.32 -4.67
CA TYR A 133 -2.17 -1.99 -4.67
C TYR A 133 -2.87 -1.72 -3.35
N THR A 134 -3.27 -0.48 -3.13
CA THR A 134 -3.97 -0.03 -1.93
C THR A 134 -5.40 0.35 -2.28
N GLU A 135 -6.34 -0.10 -1.47
CA GLU A 135 -7.71 0.40 -1.47
C GLU A 135 -7.96 1.25 -0.23
N LEU A 136 -8.54 2.42 -0.45
CA LEU A 136 -8.98 3.34 0.60
C LEU A 136 -10.51 3.36 0.65
N LEU A 137 -11.08 3.42 1.84
CA LEU A 137 -12.52 3.61 2.02
C LEU A 137 -12.83 5.11 2.00
N ILE A 138 -13.42 5.58 0.90
CA ILE A 138 -13.78 6.99 0.69
C ILE A 138 -15.26 7.06 0.35
N ASP A 139 -16.01 7.87 1.07
CA ASP A 139 -17.46 8.07 0.86
C ASP A 139 -18.25 6.74 0.84
N GLY A 140 -17.89 5.80 1.72
CA GLY A 140 -18.54 4.49 1.83
C GLY A 140 -18.17 3.48 0.75
N ARG A 141 -17.18 3.77 -0.10
CA ARG A 141 -16.71 2.90 -1.19
C ARG A 141 -15.21 2.62 -1.07
N TRP A 142 -14.88 1.37 -1.32
CA TRP A 142 -13.48 0.99 -1.48
C TRP A 142 -12.96 1.43 -2.84
#